data_f258cf034e40366a10270a0d65ddeaf1
#
_entry.id   f258cf034e40366a10270a0d65ddeaf1
#
_cell.length_a   1.000
_cell.length_b   1.000
_cell.length_c   1.000
_cell.angle_alpha   90.00
_cell.angle_beta   90.00
_cell.angle_gamma   90.00
#
_symmetry.space_group_name_H-M   'P 1'
#
loop_
_entity.id
_entity.type
_entity.pdbx_description
1 polymer ?
#
loop_
_entity_poly.entity_id
_entity_poly.type
_entity_poly.pdbx_seq_one_letter_code
_entity_poly.pdbx_strand_id
1 'polypeptide(L)'
;QIIYIYNTHMDDGSRKAREKGARMIMEHIQGEAKTTPFVFMGDFNAPEDSETLKIIKGNSEAGQKLGIQMLDSFRVLYPDREKVGTYNGFTGQSDGPKIDYIMVKPSMKVIEASILQTNREGRYPSDHFPVTAQVGLP
;
A
#
# COMPACT_ATOMS: atom_id res chain seq x y z
N GLN A 1 18.59 -6.32 13.97
CA GLN A 1 18.07 -6.62 12.65
C GLN A 1 17.74 -5.31 11.93
N ILE A 2 18.10 -5.18 10.64
CA ILE A 2 17.79 -4.01 9.80
C ILE A 2 16.52 -4.30 9.01
N ILE A 3 15.65 -3.30 8.90
CA ILE A 3 14.48 -3.29 8.03
C ILE A 3 14.49 -2.02 7.20
N TYR A 4 14.16 -2.11 5.91
CA TYR A 4 13.94 -0.93 5.06
C TYR A 4 12.47 -0.53 5.10
N ILE A 5 12.22 0.76 5.24
CA ILE A 5 10.89 1.36 5.11
C ILE A 5 10.94 2.32 3.92
N TYR A 6 10.20 1.98 2.87
CA TYR A 6 9.99 2.85 1.72
C TYR A 6 8.63 3.53 1.87
N ASN A 7 8.62 4.85 1.82
CA ASN A 7 7.39 5.63 1.91
C ASN A 7 7.34 6.61 0.74
N THR A 8 6.19 6.69 0.08
CA THR A 8 5.99 7.58 -1.05
C THR A 8 4.56 8.11 -1.12
N HIS A 9 4.41 9.26 -1.77
CA HIS A 9 3.15 9.78 -2.25
C HIS A 9 3.25 9.86 -3.77
N MET A 10 2.48 9.01 -4.46
CA MET A 10 2.51 8.93 -5.93
C MET A 10 1.67 10.04 -6.55
N ASP A 11 1.95 10.36 -7.80
CA ASP A 11 1.26 11.40 -8.58
C ASP A 11 -0.27 11.19 -8.58
N ASP A 12 -1.03 12.23 -8.29
CA ASP A 12 -2.50 12.20 -8.21
C ASP A 12 -3.16 12.34 -9.59
N GLY A 13 -2.54 13.06 -10.51
CA GLY A 13 -3.13 13.42 -11.81
C GLY A 13 -2.82 12.43 -12.94
N SER A 14 -1.67 11.74 -12.91
CA SER A 14 -1.19 10.96 -14.04
C SER A 14 -1.04 9.46 -13.76
N ARG A 15 -1.95 8.66 -14.31
CA ARG A 15 -1.84 7.20 -14.27
C ARG A 15 -0.49 6.71 -14.82
N LYS A 16 0.00 7.28 -15.93
CA LYS A 16 1.29 6.90 -16.52
C LYS A 16 2.47 7.22 -15.61
N ALA A 17 2.41 8.34 -14.89
CA ALA A 17 3.44 8.69 -13.90
C ALA A 17 3.46 7.68 -12.76
N ARG A 18 2.29 7.30 -12.22
CA ARG A 18 2.18 6.26 -11.17
C ARG A 18 2.74 4.91 -11.63
N GLU A 19 2.38 4.44 -12.82
CA GLU A 19 2.88 3.17 -13.36
C GLU A 19 4.40 3.18 -13.55
N LYS A 20 4.98 4.27 -14.07
CA LYS A 20 6.43 4.44 -14.19
C LYS A 20 7.10 4.53 -12.82
N GLY A 21 6.53 5.32 -11.91
CA GLY A 21 7.01 5.45 -10.54
C GLY A 21 7.03 4.11 -9.81
N ALA A 22 5.97 3.32 -9.93
CA ALA A 22 5.89 1.99 -9.35
C ALA A 22 7.03 1.08 -9.86
N ARG A 23 7.28 1.05 -11.17
CA ARG A 23 8.40 0.28 -11.74
C ARG A 23 9.75 0.72 -11.18
N MET A 24 10.03 2.02 -11.19
CA MET A 24 11.29 2.58 -10.69
C MET A 24 11.52 2.23 -9.22
N ILE A 25 10.49 2.36 -8.39
CA ILE A 25 10.58 2.05 -6.96
C ILE A 25 10.81 0.55 -6.77
N MET A 26 10.05 -0.30 -7.47
CA MET A 26 10.20 -1.76 -7.36
C MET A 26 11.56 -2.24 -7.87
N GLU A 27 12.11 -1.64 -8.93
CA GLU A 27 13.49 -1.91 -9.40
C GLU A 27 14.52 -1.54 -8.34
N HIS A 28 14.38 -0.36 -7.71
CA HIS A 28 15.26 0.07 -6.63
C HIS A 28 15.19 -0.90 -5.43
N ILE A 29 13.98 -1.26 -4.98
CA ILE A 29 13.77 -2.21 -3.89
C ILE A 29 14.40 -3.57 -4.22
N GLN A 30 14.25 -4.05 -5.46
CA GLN A 30 14.86 -5.30 -5.91
C GLN A 30 16.40 -5.24 -5.82
N GLY A 31 16.99 -4.10 -6.17
CA GLY A 31 18.44 -3.91 -6.09
C GLY A 31 18.97 -3.94 -4.65
N GLU A 32 18.31 -3.22 -3.75
CA GLU A 32 18.81 -2.94 -2.39
C GLU A 32 18.35 -3.96 -1.33
N ALA A 33 17.13 -4.47 -1.44
CA ALA A 33 16.49 -5.22 -0.37
C ALA A 33 16.18 -6.69 -0.72
N LYS A 34 17.00 -7.34 -1.57
CA LYS A 34 16.77 -8.74 -1.99
C LYS A 34 16.56 -9.70 -0.81
N THR A 35 17.42 -9.62 0.19
CA THR A 35 17.45 -10.51 1.36
C THR A 35 16.98 -9.83 2.65
N THR A 36 16.94 -8.50 2.67
CA THR A 36 16.56 -7.72 3.86
C THR A 36 15.04 -7.55 3.92
N PRO A 37 14.41 -7.66 5.09
CA PRO A 37 13.00 -7.32 5.25
C PRO A 37 12.73 -5.86 4.86
N PHE A 38 11.60 -5.62 4.20
CA PHE A 38 11.19 -4.26 3.88
C PHE A 38 9.66 -4.13 3.87
N VAL A 39 9.22 -2.90 4.08
CA VAL A 39 7.84 -2.46 3.94
C VAL A 39 7.81 -1.32 2.91
N PHE A 40 6.86 -1.34 2.01
CA PHE A 40 6.61 -0.25 1.06
C PHE A 40 5.21 0.32 1.32
N MET A 41 5.13 1.59 1.68
CA MET A 41 3.89 2.20 2.13
C MET A 41 3.70 3.62 1.59
N GLY A 42 2.49 4.14 1.74
CA GLY A 42 2.13 5.52 1.44
C GLY A 42 0.80 5.66 0.72
N ASP A 43 0.54 6.88 0.27
CA ASP A 43 -0.55 7.18 -0.65
C ASP A 43 -0.09 6.88 -2.07
N PHE A 44 -0.65 5.82 -2.65
CA PHE A 44 -0.29 5.44 -4.02
C PHE A 44 -1.18 6.11 -5.08
N ASN A 45 -2.21 6.87 -4.66
CA ASN A 45 -3.19 7.49 -5.57
C ASN A 45 -3.75 6.52 -6.62
N ALA A 46 -3.83 5.25 -6.28
CA ALA A 46 -4.14 4.16 -7.18
C ALA A 46 -5.07 3.15 -6.50
N PRO A 47 -6.26 2.88 -7.04
CA PRO A 47 -7.16 1.88 -6.49
C PRO A 47 -6.59 0.46 -6.64
N GLU A 48 -7.17 -0.48 -5.88
CA GLU A 48 -6.65 -1.85 -5.72
C GLU A 48 -6.57 -2.66 -7.02
N ASP A 49 -7.43 -2.38 -7.99
CA ASP A 49 -7.50 -3.03 -9.30
C ASP A 49 -6.65 -2.36 -10.39
N SER A 50 -5.98 -1.24 -10.04
CA SER A 50 -5.17 -0.47 -10.98
C SER A 50 -3.91 -1.22 -11.44
N GLU A 51 -3.41 -0.86 -12.64
CA GLU A 51 -2.16 -1.41 -13.15
C GLU A 51 -0.96 -1.08 -12.23
N THR A 52 -0.98 0.09 -11.57
CA THR A 52 0.02 0.48 -10.57
C THR A 52 0.12 -0.57 -9.46
N LEU A 53 -1.01 -0.98 -8.88
CA LEU A 53 -1.05 -2.00 -7.82
C LEU A 53 -0.69 -3.39 -8.36
N LYS A 54 -1.06 -3.74 -9.58
CA LYS A 54 -0.67 -5.00 -10.22
C LYS A 54 0.84 -5.09 -10.43
N ILE A 55 1.51 -3.98 -10.79
CA ILE A 55 2.98 -3.89 -10.88
C ILE A 55 3.60 -4.16 -9.50
N ILE A 56 3.16 -3.45 -8.47
CA ILE A 56 3.69 -3.57 -7.09
C ILE A 56 3.46 -4.98 -6.53
N LYS A 57 2.29 -5.56 -6.76
CA LYS A 57 1.95 -6.91 -6.30
C LYS A 57 2.62 -8.03 -7.11
N GLY A 58 3.28 -7.72 -8.22
CA GLY A 58 3.86 -8.73 -9.12
C GLY A 58 2.83 -9.47 -9.97
N ASN A 59 1.61 -8.94 -10.12
CA ASN A 59 0.47 -9.58 -10.79
C ASN A 59 0.27 -9.10 -12.25
N SER A 60 1.12 -8.20 -12.75
CA SER A 60 1.17 -7.81 -14.16
C SER A 60 2.41 -8.35 -14.84
N GLU A 61 2.44 -8.35 -16.18
CA GLU A 61 3.64 -8.73 -16.94
C GLU A 61 4.87 -7.90 -16.50
N ALA A 62 4.67 -6.58 -16.30
CA ALA A 62 5.71 -5.69 -15.83
C ALA A 62 6.17 -6.04 -14.41
N GLY A 63 5.24 -6.34 -13.50
CA GLY A 63 5.54 -6.75 -12.13
C GLY A 63 6.25 -8.09 -12.05
N GLN A 64 5.84 -9.07 -12.85
CA GLN A 64 6.47 -10.39 -12.93
C GLN A 64 7.94 -10.30 -13.38
N LYS A 65 8.24 -9.44 -14.35
CA LYS A 65 9.61 -9.19 -14.83
C LYS A 65 10.52 -8.63 -13.73
N LEU A 66 9.97 -7.92 -12.76
CA LEU A 66 10.72 -7.38 -11.62
C LEU A 66 11.09 -8.44 -10.58
N GLY A 67 10.43 -9.60 -10.59
CA GLY A 67 10.74 -10.72 -9.69
C GLY A 67 10.51 -10.43 -8.20
N ILE A 68 9.73 -9.41 -7.88
CA ILE A 68 9.29 -9.10 -6.51
C ILE A 68 7.77 -9.22 -6.45
N GLN A 69 7.29 -9.88 -5.40
CA GLN A 69 5.88 -9.94 -5.06
C GLN A 69 5.64 -9.26 -3.72
N MET A 70 4.60 -8.44 -3.65
CA MET A 70 4.16 -7.81 -2.41
C MET A 70 2.70 -8.08 -2.12
N LEU A 71 2.37 -8.12 -0.84
CA LEU A 71 1.02 -8.31 -0.33
C LEU A 71 0.55 -7.03 0.35
N ASP A 72 -0.68 -6.64 0.11
CA ASP A 72 -1.36 -5.61 0.90
C ASP A 72 -1.67 -6.18 2.29
N SER A 73 -1.06 -5.62 3.33
CA SER A 73 -1.22 -6.09 4.70
C SER A 73 -2.68 -6.13 5.15
N PHE A 74 -3.49 -5.16 4.73
CA PHE A 74 -4.91 -5.13 5.06
C PHE A 74 -5.66 -6.28 4.39
N ARG A 75 -5.40 -6.54 3.11
CA ARG A 75 -6.06 -7.62 2.34
C ARG A 75 -5.60 -9.02 2.75
N VAL A 76 -4.44 -9.16 3.34
CA VAL A 76 -4.01 -10.44 3.94
C VAL A 76 -4.97 -10.88 5.06
N LEU A 77 -5.44 -9.94 5.89
CA LEU A 77 -6.35 -10.26 7.00
C LEU A 77 -7.84 -10.12 6.64
N TYR A 78 -8.15 -9.23 5.71
CA TYR A 78 -9.53 -8.88 5.36
C TYR A 78 -9.75 -8.91 3.83
N PRO A 79 -9.64 -10.09 3.19
CA PRO A 79 -9.67 -10.21 1.72
C PRO A 79 -10.98 -9.69 1.10
N ASP A 80 -12.10 -9.94 1.77
CA ASP A 80 -13.45 -9.66 1.24
C ASP A 80 -14.14 -8.45 1.89
N ARG A 81 -13.41 -7.70 2.76
CA ARG A 81 -14.03 -6.57 3.45
C ARG A 81 -14.39 -5.45 2.49
N GLU A 82 -15.64 -5.03 2.52
CA GLU A 82 -16.17 -3.90 1.77
C GLU A 82 -15.98 -2.57 2.51
N LYS A 83 -16.19 -1.45 1.81
CA LYS A 83 -16.09 -0.08 2.35
C LYS A 83 -14.76 0.19 3.03
N VAL A 84 -13.70 -0.06 2.29
CA VAL A 84 -12.31 0.06 2.73
C VAL A 84 -11.61 1.30 2.18
N GLY A 85 -12.38 2.25 1.67
CA GLY A 85 -11.85 3.52 1.16
C GLY A 85 -11.00 4.22 2.20
N THR A 86 -9.84 4.71 1.78
CA THR A 86 -8.92 5.44 2.66
C THR A 86 -8.99 6.94 2.47
N TYR A 87 -9.41 7.43 1.31
CA TYR A 87 -9.73 8.84 1.11
C TYR A 87 -11.16 9.13 1.60
N ASN A 88 -11.31 10.03 2.58
CA ASN A 88 -12.61 10.38 3.18
C ASN A 88 -13.04 11.83 2.93
N GLY A 89 -12.15 12.71 2.43
CA GLY A 89 -12.45 14.12 2.16
C GLY A 89 -13.00 14.89 3.37
N PHE A 90 -12.57 14.53 4.59
CA PHE A 90 -13.07 15.03 5.88
C PHE A 90 -14.55 14.72 6.17
N THR A 91 -15.19 13.85 5.40
CA THR A 91 -16.60 13.45 5.59
C THR A 91 -16.78 12.21 6.47
N GLY A 92 -15.72 11.42 6.61
CA GLY A 92 -15.77 10.14 7.32
C GLY A 92 -16.36 8.99 6.49
N GLN A 93 -16.65 9.21 5.21
CA GLN A 93 -17.13 8.15 4.31
C GLN A 93 -15.98 7.23 3.88
N SER A 94 -16.24 5.93 3.82
CA SER A 94 -15.27 4.89 3.47
C SER A 94 -15.69 4.05 2.26
N ASP A 95 -16.66 4.51 1.49
CA ASP A 95 -17.17 3.87 0.28
C ASP A 95 -16.37 4.24 -1.00
N GLY A 96 -15.41 5.13 -0.87
CA GLY A 96 -14.47 5.49 -1.94
C GLY A 96 -13.37 4.44 -2.15
N PRO A 97 -12.38 4.75 -3.03
CA PRO A 97 -11.28 3.83 -3.28
C PRO A 97 -10.31 3.76 -2.09
N LYS A 98 -9.74 2.58 -1.90
CA LYS A 98 -8.55 2.39 -1.08
C LYS A 98 -7.34 2.80 -1.92
N ILE A 99 -6.59 3.80 -1.46
CA ILE A 99 -5.42 4.35 -2.16
C ILE A 99 -4.18 4.44 -1.27
N ASP A 100 -4.34 4.25 0.04
CA ASP A 100 -3.25 4.17 1.01
C ASP A 100 -2.96 2.72 1.36
N TYR A 101 -1.69 2.37 1.39
CA TYR A 101 -1.26 0.97 1.54
C TYR A 101 -0.05 0.83 2.46
N ILE A 102 0.02 -0.34 3.09
CA ILE A 102 1.22 -0.90 3.71
C ILE A 102 1.45 -2.26 3.06
N MET A 103 2.40 -2.30 2.12
CA MET A 103 2.76 -3.49 1.36
C MET A 103 3.92 -4.21 2.04
N VAL A 104 3.82 -5.52 2.14
CA VAL A 104 4.80 -6.38 2.82
C VAL A 104 5.27 -7.52 1.92
N LYS A 105 6.45 -8.07 2.20
CA LYS A 105 6.92 -9.31 1.54
C LYS A 105 6.06 -10.50 1.98
N PRO A 106 5.85 -11.49 1.11
CA PRO A 106 5.11 -12.72 1.48
C PRO A 106 5.73 -13.49 2.66
N SER A 107 7.03 -13.32 2.92
CA SER A 107 7.72 -13.93 4.08
C SER A 107 7.45 -13.24 5.40
N MET A 108 6.82 -12.08 5.42
CA MET A 108 6.49 -11.33 6.64
C MET A 108 5.08 -11.72 7.11
N LYS A 109 4.95 -12.00 8.40
CA LYS A 109 3.65 -12.32 8.99
C LYS A 109 2.89 -11.04 9.32
N VAL A 110 1.74 -10.82 8.73
CA VAL A 110 0.83 -9.74 9.17
C VAL A 110 0.08 -10.20 10.42
N ILE A 111 0.19 -9.43 11.49
CA ILE A 111 -0.42 -9.72 12.81
C ILE A 111 -1.69 -8.91 12.97
N GLU A 112 -1.62 -7.60 12.65
CA GLU A 112 -2.75 -6.69 12.66
C GLU A 112 -2.68 -5.77 11.45
N ALA A 113 -3.84 -5.32 10.97
CA ALA A 113 -3.97 -4.26 9.99
C ALA A 113 -5.28 -3.51 10.20
N SER A 114 -5.26 -2.19 10.06
CA SER A 114 -6.44 -1.35 10.26
C SER A 114 -6.46 -0.13 9.34
N ILE A 115 -7.67 0.31 9.03
CA ILE A 115 -7.96 1.63 8.47
C ILE A 115 -8.65 2.40 9.60
N LEU A 116 -7.98 3.39 10.15
CA LEU A 116 -8.41 4.08 11.37
C LEU A 116 -9.39 5.20 11.02
N GLN A 117 -10.66 5.04 11.41
CA GLN A 117 -11.71 6.03 11.19
C GLN A 117 -11.94 6.93 12.43
N THR A 118 -10.91 7.06 13.26
CA THR A 118 -10.96 7.86 14.47
C THR A 118 -11.19 9.33 14.16
N ASN A 119 -12.13 9.93 14.85
CA ASN A 119 -12.46 11.34 14.74
C ASN A 119 -12.76 11.91 16.12
N ARG A 120 -12.77 13.22 16.21
CA ARG A 120 -13.22 13.96 17.41
C ARG A 120 -14.37 14.87 17.01
N GLU A 121 -15.59 14.56 17.49
CA GLU A 121 -16.80 15.34 17.19
C GLU A 121 -17.04 15.53 15.68
N GLY A 122 -16.82 14.47 14.89
CA GLY A 122 -16.94 14.49 13.43
C GLY A 122 -15.78 15.18 12.68
N ARG A 123 -14.72 15.58 13.39
CA ARG A 123 -13.53 16.17 12.79
C ARG A 123 -12.44 15.13 12.62
N TYR A 124 -11.97 14.97 11.42
CA TYR A 124 -10.93 14.02 11.05
C TYR A 124 -9.56 14.71 11.00
N PRO A 125 -8.47 14.05 11.41
CA PRO A 125 -7.12 14.63 11.41
C PRO A 125 -6.55 14.83 10.00
N SER A 126 -7.10 14.14 9.01
CA SER A 126 -6.73 14.19 7.60
C SER A 126 -7.96 13.88 6.74
N ASP A 127 -7.93 14.27 5.49
CA ASP A 127 -8.86 13.82 4.45
C ASP A 127 -8.61 12.35 4.02
N HIS A 128 -7.55 11.74 4.55
CA HIS A 128 -7.32 10.30 4.49
C HIS A 128 -7.47 9.66 5.86
N PHE A 129 -7.95 8.41 5.88
CA PHE A 129 -7.88 7.58 7.08
C PHE A 129 -6.46 7.01 7.22
N PRO A 130 -5.82 7.14 8.39
CA PRO A 130 -4.55 6.49 8.65
C PRO A 130 -4.65 4.97 8.48
N VAL A 131 -3.67 4.38 7.84
CA VAL A 131 -3.53 2.92 7.74
C VAL A 131 -2.43 2.43 8.67
N THR A 132 -2.67 1.30 9.33
CA THR A 132 -1.70 0.71 10.25
C THR A 132 -1.55 -0.78 9.98
N ALA A 133 -0.35 -1.31 10.24
CA ALA A 133 -0.10 -2.74 10.26
C ALA A 133 0.92 -3.08 11.36
N GLN A 134 0.70 -4.22 12.03
CA GLN A 134 1.69 -4.88 12.85
C GLN A 134 2.20 -6.10 12.10
N VAL A 135 3.50 -6.17 11.90
CA VAL A 135 4.12 -7.24 11.11
C VAL A 135 5.25 -7.90 11.89
N GLY A 136 5.31 -9.22 11.81
CA GLY A 136 6.43 -10.00 12.29
C GLY A 136 7.53 -10.02 11.23
N LEU A 137 8.77 -9.77 11.67
CA LEU A 137 9.95 -9.92 10.83
C LEU A 137 10.29 -11.42 10.68
N PRO A 138 10.80 -11.84 9.53
CA PRO A 138 11.23 -13.22 9.30
C PRO A 138 12.47 -13.59 10.13
#